data_f07e2e304223fd3890c67f1567abeeea
#
_entry.id   f07e2e304223fd3890c67f1567abeeea
#
_cell.length_a   1.000
_cell.length_b   1.000
_cell.length_c   1.000
_cell.angle_alpha   90.00
_cell.angle_beta   90.00
_cell.angle_gamma   90.00
#
_symmetry.space_group_name_H-M   'P 1'
#
loop_
_entity.id
_entity.type
_entity.pdbx_description
1 polymer ?
#
loop_
_entity_poly.entity_id
_entity_poly.type
_entity_poly.pdbx_seq_one_letter_code
_entity_poly.pdbx_strand_id
1 'polypeptide(L)'
;MGKIIVFVVVQQFLWVLGIHGPNTLNALRSVIFTEQQNMNLAYVAAHGTAWGAPYPINWGSINDAFGNTGGSGATLGLIIATFIVGKKNKAQYQICKMSLAPGLFNINEPIIFGLPLVMNPMYIVPFILSPVVCNIIGWFCVCVIKIIPPVAYSVAWTTPGFLIPFLGSGANNIMALVIGFVCVGVSTLIYLLIKYLLVKLIIIENI
;
A
#
# COMPACT_ATOMS: atom_id res chain seq x y z
N MET A 1 2.16 16.11 2.64
CA MET A 1 2.60 14.74 3.01
C MET A 1 2.18 14.36 4.44
N GLY A 2 2.45 15.17 5.46
CA GLY A 2 2.14 14.82 6.86
C GLY A 2 0.69 14.36 7.11
N LYS A 3 -0.30 15.06 6.57
CA LYS A 3 -1.72 14.65 6.69
C LYS A 3 -1.96 13.21 6.17
N ILE A 4 -1.37 12.84 5.03
CA ILE A 4 -1.53 11.50 4.45
C ILE A 4 -0.91 10.45 5.37
N ILE A 5 0.28 10.68 5.90
CA ILE A 5 0.94 9.75 6.84
C ILE A 5 0.09 9.54 8.09
N VAL A 6 -0.45 10.61 8.68
CA VAL A 6 -1.33 10.51 9.87
C VAL A 6 -2.57 9.67 9.54
N PHE A 7 -3.23 9.93 8.41
CA PHE A 7 -4.39 9.13 7.97
C PHE A 7 -4.04 7.67 7.77
N VAL A 8 -2.91 7.38 7.13
CA VAL A 8 -2.45 6.00 6.90
C VAL A 8 -2.17 5.30 8.22
N VAL A 9 -1.44 5.92 9.15
CA VAL A 9 -1.15 5.34 10.47
C VAL A 9 -2.44 5.03 11.22
N VAL A 10 -3.37 5.99 11.30
CA VAL A 10 -4.67 5.79 11.98
C VAL A 10 -5.48 4.70 11.29
N GLN A 11 -5.53 4.68 9.96
CA GLN A 11 -6.23 3.65 9.19
C GLN A 11 -5.71 2.25 9.47
N GLN A 12 -4.39 2.06 9.48
CA GLN A 12 -3.78 0.77 9.78
C GLN A 12 -3.95 0.39 11.25
N PHE A 13 -3.88 1.36 12.16
CA PHE A 13 -4.12 1.11 13.58
C PHE A 13 -5.57 0.65 13.85
N LEU A 14 -6.56 1.24 13.19
CA LEU A 14 -7.94 0.78 13.26
C LEU A 14 -8.07 -0.70 12.82
N TRP A 15 -7.41 -1.08 11.74
CA TRP A 15 -7.35 -2.48 11.30
C TRP A 15 -6.75 -3.41 12.35
N VAL A 16 -5.71 -2.98 13.04
CA VAL A 16 -5.13 -3.75 14.16
C VAL A 16 -6.15 -3.99 15.26
N LEU A 17 -7.05 -3.05 15.50
CA LEU A 17 -8.15 -3.18 16.46
C LEU A 17 -9.38 -3.95 15.92
N GLY A 18 -9.32 -4.46 14.69
CA GLY A 18 -10.44 -5.17 14.04
C GLY A 18 -11.50 -4.25 13.43
N ILE A 19 -11.21 -2.95 13.33
CA ILE A 19 -12.10 -1.95 12.71
C ILE A 19 -11.64 -1.70 11.28
N HIS A 20 -12.55 -1.74 10.30
CA HIS A 20 -12.21 -1.49 8.90
C HIS A 20 -11.79 -0.04 8.68
N GLY A 21 -10.47 0.22 8.80
CA GLY A 21 -9.90 1.57 8.79
C GLY A 21 -10.29 2.43 7.57
N PRO A 22 -10.13 1.94 6.32
CA PRO A 22 -10.50 2.70 5.12
C PRO A 22 -11.96 3.19 5.13
N ASN A 23 -12.91 2.33 5.50
CA ASN A 23 -14.34 2.69 5.53
C ASN A 23 -14.64 3.68 6.65
N THR A 24 -14.05 3.49 7.83
CA THR A 24 -14.24 4.36 8.98
C THR A 24 -13.77 5.79 8.69
N LEU A 25 -12.64 5.93 8.01
CA LEU A 25 -12.06 7.24 7.70
C LEU A 25 -12.53 7.83 6.36
N ASN A 26 -13.37 7.11 5.60
CA ASN A 26 -13.76 7.52 4.24
C ASN A 26 -14.42 8.89 4.18
N ALA A 27 -15.34 9.20 5.11
CA ALA A 27 -16.03 10.48 5.15
C ALA A 27 -15.03 11.64 5.36
N LEU A 28 -14.14 11.53 6.34
CA LEU A 28 -13.12 12.55 6.61
C LEU A 28 -12.14 12.70 5.44
N ARG A 29 -11.71 11.59 4.87
CA ARG A 29 -10.81 11.56 3.70
C ARG A 29 -11.45 12.27 2.51
N SER A 30 -12.72 11.99 2.23
CA SER A 30 -13.43 12.59 1.11
C SER A 30 -13.54 14.11 1.25
N VAL A 31 -13.86 14.61 2.43
CA VAL A 31 -13.93 16.08 2.68
C VAL A 31 -12.58 16.75 2.39
N ILE A 32 -11.46 16.09 2.71
CA ILE A 32 -10.13 16.72 2.62
C ILE A 32 -9.53 16.59 1.21
N PHE A 33 -9.75 15.48 0.50
CA PHE A 33 -8.96 15.14 -0.70
C PHE A 33 -9.78 15.07 -2.00
N THR A 34 -11.11 14.99 -1.97
CA THR A 34 -11.92 14.83 -3.19
C THR A 34 -11.80 16.04 -4.12
N GLU A 35 -11.84 17.25 -3.58
CA GLU A 35 -11.67 18.46 -4.39
C GLU A 35 -10.33 18.49 -5.11
N GLN A 36 -9.24 18.15 -4.40
CA GLN A 36 -7.90 18.08 -4.97
C GLN A 36 -7.81 17.06 -6.10
N GLN A 37 -8.44 15.90 -5.93
CA GLN A 37 -8.48 14.87 -6.96
C GLN A 37 -9.29 15.33 -8.19
N ASN A 38 -10.42 15.99 -7.98
CA ASN A 38 -11.24 16.53 -9.07
C ASN A 38 -10.50 17.63 -9.85
N MET A 39 -9.74 18.49 -9.16
CA MET A 39 -8.93 19.52 -9.81
C MET A 39 -7.79 18.92 -10.63
N ASN A 40 -7.14 17.85 -10.16
CA ASN A 40 -6.15 17.12 -10.93
C ASN A 40 -6.78 16.48 -12.19
N LEU A 41 -7.95 15.87 -12.05
CA LEU A 41 -8.68 15.26 -13.17
C LEU A 41 -9.09 16.31 -14.21
N ALA A 42 -9.61 17.47 -13.77
CA ALA A 42 -9.94 18.59 -14.65
C ALA A 42 -8.70 19.13 -15.38
N TYR A 43 -7.58 19.23 -14.68
CA TYR A 43 -6.30 19.63 -15.28
C TYR A 43 -5.88 18.67 -16.40
N VAL A 44 -5.93 17.38 -16.15
CA VAL A 44 -5.58 16.37 -17.15
C VAL A 44 -6.53 16.42 -18.34
N ALA A 45 -7.84 16.61 -18.11
CA ALA A 45 -8.83 16.74 -19.18
C ALA A 45 -8.55 17.95 -20.09
N ALA A 46 -8.04 19.04 -19.51
CA ALA A 46 -7.73 20.28 -20.25
C ALA A 46 -6.36 20.22 -20.96
N HIS A 47 -5.36 19.53 -20.40
CA HIS A 47 -3.98 19.59 -20.88
C HIS A 47 -3.49 18.27 -21.51
N GLY A 48 -4.24 17.16 -21.37
CA GLY A 48 -3.85 15.84 -21.92
C GLY A 48 -2.66 15.18 -21.20
N THR A 49 -2.22 15.75 -20.09
CA THR A 49 -1.05 15.25 -19.32
C THR A 49 -1.23 15.45 -17.83
N ALA A 50 -0.68 14.55 -17.03
CA ALA A 50 -0.63 14.68 -15.58
C ALA A 50 0.58 15.52 -15.09
N TRP A 51 1.54 15.81 -15.95
CA TRP A 51 2.64 16.71 -15.61
C TRP A 51 2.13 18.12 -15.35
N GLY A 52 2.44 18.66 -14.18
CA GLY A 52 1.97 19.99 -13.76
C GLY A 52 0.61 20.00 -13.08
N ALA A 53 0.00 18.86 -12.83
CA ALA A 53 -1.25 18.78 -12.06
C ALA A 53 -1.10 19.51 -10.70
N PRO A 54 -2.11 20.35 -10.31
CA PRO A 54 -1.95 21.31 -9.21
C PRO A 54 -1.79 20.69 -7.83
N TYR A 55 -2.29 19.46 -7.63
CA TYR A 55 -2.24 18.77 -6.34
C TYR A 55 -1.49 17.43 -6.42
N PRO A 56 -0.15 17.44 -6.54
CA PRO A 56 0.64 16.21 -6.61
C PRO A 56 0.60 15.41 -5.30
N ILE A 57 0.29 16.07 -4.16
CA ILE A 57 0.18 15.45 -2.85
C ILE A 57 -1.29 15.39 -2.45
N ASN A 58 -1.99 14.36 -2.89
CA ASN A 58 -3.33 14.03 -2.43
C ASN A 58 -3.44 12.52 -2.13
N TRP A 59 -4.59 12.08 -1.62
CA TRP A 59 -4.78 10.68 -1.24
C TRP A 59 -4.58 9.71 -2.41
N GLY A 60 -5.24 9.97 -3.54
CA GLY A 60 -5.14 9.13 -4.74
C GLY A 60 -3.74 9.09 -5.32
N SER A 61 -3.07 10.28 -5.37
CA SER A 61 -1.72 10.39 -5.94
C SER A 61 -0.63 9.72 -5.10
N ILE A 62 -0.83 9.58 -3.81
CA ILE A 62 0.19 9.02 -2.90
C ILE A 62 -0.26 7.68 -2.33
N ASN A 63 -1.35 7.64 -1.52
CA ASN A 63 -1.67 6.41 -0.80
C ASN A 63 -2.27 5.34 -1.71
N ASP A 64 -3.27 5.70 -2.54
CA ASP A 64 -3.89 4.70 -3.42
C ASP A 64 -2.91 4.22 -4.48
N ALA A 65 -1.99 5.09 -4.91
CA ALA A 65 -0.97 4.76 -5.90
C ALA A 65 0.16 3.87 -5.35
N PHE A 66 0.68 4.15 -4.17
CA PHE A 66 1.93 3.51 -3.69
C PHE A 66 1.76 2.74 -2.39
N GLY A 67 0.90 3.22 -1.46
CA GLY A 67 0.76 2.65 -0.12
C GLY A 67 -0.19 1.47 -0.03
N ASN A 68 -0.99 1.20 -1.05
CA ASN A 68 -2.11 0.26 -0.98
C ASN A 68 -1.92 -1.02 -1.81
N THR A 69 -0.67 -1.41 -2.07
CA THR A 69 -0.36 -2.59 -2.89
C THR A 69 -0.73 -3.89 -2.16
N GLY A 70 -1.75 -4.56 -2.65
CA GLY A 70 -2.35 -5.71 -1.98
C GLY A 70 -3.31 -5.34 -0.86
N GLY A 71 -3.85 -4.10 -0.86
CA GLY A 71 -4.77 -3.55 0.12
C GLY A 71 -4.06 -2.91 1.31
N SER A 72 -4.82 -2.63 2.37
CA SER A 72 -4.31 -2.04 3.61
C SER A 72 -3.12 -2.81 4.16
N GLY A 73 -2.11 -2.11 4.67
CA GLY A 73 -0.86 -2.72 5.14
C GLY A 73 0.11 -3.12 4.04
N ALA A 74 -0.17 -2.84 2.76
CA ALA A 74 0.61 -3.30 1.61
C ALA A 74 0.84 -4.82 1.65
N THR A 75 -0.22 -5.59 1.92
CA THR A 75 -0.18 -7.02 2.29
C THR A 75 0.24 -7.96 1.17
N LEU A 76 0.32 -7.51 -0.08
CA LEU A 76 0.96 -8.31 -1.14
C LEU A 76 2.41 -8.65 -0.77
N GLY A 77 3.11 -7.72 -0.12
CA GLY A 77 4.45 -7.97 0.43
C GLY A 77 4.47 -9.05 1.50
N LEU A 78 3.46 -9.11 2.38
CA LEU A 78 3.32 -10.18 3.37
C LEU A 78 3.11 -11.55 2.72
N ILE A 79 2.27 -11.63 1.69
CA ILE A 79 2.02 -12.85 0.93
C ILE A 79 3.32 -13.37 0.32
N ILE A 80 4.07 -12.50 -0.37
CA ILE A 80 5.36 -12.85 -1.00
C ILE A 80 6.39 -13.25 0.06
N ALA A 81 6.52 -12.48 1.15
CA ALA A 81 7.41 -12.80 2.25
C ALA A 81 7.10 -14.18 2.85
N THR A 82 5.82 -14.54 2.96
CA THR A 82 5.42 -15.86 3.45
C THR A 82 5.79 -16.98 2.46
N PHE A 83 5.70 -16.75 1.16
CA PHE A 83 6.16 -17.71 0.17
C PHE A 83 7.68 -17.95 0.21
N ILE A 84 8.45 -16.92 0.56
CA ILE A 84 9.91 -17.02 0.66
C ILE A 84 10.34 -17.81 1.92
N VAL A 85 9.85 -17.41 3.11
CA VAL A 85 10.33 -17.95 4.39
C VAL A 85 9.32 -18.83 5.13
N GLY A 86 8.06 -18.82 4.75
CA GLY A 86 6.96 -19.47 5.47
C GLY A 86 6.68 -20.93 5.07
N LYS A 87 7.48 -21.55 4.20
CA LYS A 87 7.25 -22.91 3.67
C LYS A 87 7.13 -23.97 4.76
N LYS A 88 7.79 -23.78 5.91
CA LYS A 88 7.72 -24.72 7.05
C LYS A 88 6.36 -24.69 7.75
N ASN A 89 5.67 -23.55 7.75
CA ASN A 89 4.32 -23.43 8.31
C ASN A 89 3.28 -23.63 7.21
N LYS A 90 2.86 -24.90 7.04
CA LYS A 90 1.92 -25.27 5.97
C LYS A 90 0.59 -24.51 6.03
N ALA A 91 0.09 -24.21 7.23
CA ALA A 91 -1.18 -23.48 7.41
C ALA A 91 -1.07 -22.05 6.88
N GLN A 92 -0.05 -21.31 7.30
CA GLN A 92 0.18 -19.93 6.83
C GLN A 92 0.45 -19.89 5.31
N TYR A 93 1.20 -20.88 4.80
CA TYR A 93 1.47 -20.98 3.37
C TYR A 93 0.20 -21.18 2.54
N GLN A 94 -0.73 -22.06 2.98
CA GLN A 94 -2.00 -22.30 2.30
C GLN A 94 -2.91 -21.04 2.34
N ILE A 95 -2.97 -20.36 3.48
CA ILE A 95 -3.71 -19.08 3.59
C ILE A 95 -3.18 -18.06 2.58
N CYS A 96 -1.87 -17.90 2.50
CA CYS A 96 -1.26 -16.97 1.53
C CYS A 96 -1.53 -17.39 0.08
N LYS A 97 -1.55 -18.71 -0.21
CA LYS A 97 -1.89 -19.21 -1.54
C LYS A 97 -3.33 -18.86 -1.94
N MET A 98 -4.27 -19.00 -1.01
CA MET A 98 -5.68 -18.63 -1.23
C MET A 98 -5.85 -17.10 -1.33
N SER A 99 -5.06 -16.35 -0.61
CA SER A 99 -5.12 -14.88 -0.58
C SER A 99 -4.37 -14.20 -1.73
N LEU A 100 -3.60 -14.94 -2.53
CA LEU A 100 -2.77 -14.33 -3.59
C LEU A 100 -3.63 -13.66 -4.67
N ALA A 101 -4.62 -14.36 -5.20
CA ALA A 101 -5.48 -13.82 -6.25
C ALA A 101 -6.25 -12.58 -5.77
N PRO A 102 -7.03 -12.62 -4.67
CA PRO A 102 -7.68 -11.41 -4.15
C PRO A 102 -6.66 -10.32 -3.78
N GLY A 103 -5.51 -10.67 -3.18
CA GLY A 103 -4.47 -9.73 -2.81
C GLY A 103 -3.83 -8.99 -4.00
N LEU A 104 -3.73 -9.61 -5.17
CA LEU A 104 -3.31 -8.92 -6.39
C LEU A 104 -4.25 -7.78 -6.76
N PHE A 105 -5.55 -7.93 -6.46
CA PHE A 105 -6.60 -6.94 -6.71
C PHE A 105 -6.93 -6.08 -5.49
N ASN A 106 -6.00 -5.97 -4.53
CA ASN A 106 -6.08 -5.17 -3.30
C ASN A 106 -7.19 -5.60 -2.31
N ILE A 107 -7.73 -6.81 -2.47
CA ILE A 107 -8.69 -7.42 -1.55
C ILE A 107 -7.89 -8.22 -0.53
N ASN A 108 -7.74 -7.70 0.69
CA ASN A 108 -6.82 -8.26 1.68
C ASN A 108 -7.49 -8.86 2.92
N GLU A 109 -8.80 -8.88 2.99
CA GLU A 109 -9.53 -9.52 4.09
C GLU A 109 -9.14 -10.99 4.28
N PRO A 110 -8.96 -11.81 3.21
CA PRO A 110 -8.55 -13.21 3.39
C PRO A 110 -7.21 -13.36 4.09
N ILE A 111 -6.23 -12.46 3.85
CA ILE A 111 -4.93 -12.51 4.51
C ILE A 111 -5.00 -11.92 5.92
N ILE A 112 -5.76 -10.84 6.14
CA ILE A 112 -5.89 -10.18 7.43
C ILE A 112 -6.52 -11.12 8.47
N PHE A 113 -7.59 -11.79 8.11
CA PHE A 113 -8.28 -12.72 9.00
C PHE A 113 -7.65 -14.12 9.00
N GLY A 114 -7.13 -14.58 7.89
CA GLY A 114 -6.50 -15.89 7.77
C GLY A 114 -5.18 -16.01 8.54
N LEU A 115 -4.34 -14.98 8.52
CA LEU A 115 -3.09 -14.93 9.29
C LEU A 115 -3.24 -14.27 10.68
N PRO A 116 -4.40 -14.22 11.27
CA PRO A 116 -4.87 -13.33 12.35
C PRO A 116 -3.92 -12.13 12.59
N LEU A 117 -3.98 -11.14 11.67
CA LEU A 117 -3.22 -9.90 11.82
C LEU A 117 -3.83 -8.99 12.89
N VAL A 118 -5.16 -9.08 13.04
CA VAL A 118 -5.91 -8.32 14.04
C VAL A 118 -5.41 -8.68 15.43
N MET A 119 -5.14 -7.65 16.25
CA MET A 119 -4.63 -7.76 17.64
C MET A 119 -3.32 -8.58 17.77
N ASN A 120 -2.61 -8.81 16.68
CA ASN A 120 -1.37 -9.56 16.69
C ASN A 120 -0.16 -8.62 16.72
N PRO A 121 0.54 -8.48 17.87
CA PRO A 121 1.62 -7.52 18.02
C PRO A 121 2.78 -7.73 17.03
N MET A 122 2.96 -8.96 16.54
CA MET A 122 4.01 -9.30 15.58
C MET A 122 3.81 -8.64 14.22
N TYR A 123 2.56 -8.40 13.84
CA TYR A 123 2.24 -7.81 12.53
C TYR A 123 1.94 -6.32 12.59
N ILE A 124 1.75 -5.72 13.77
CA ILE A 124 1.40 -4.30 13.93
C ILE A 124 2.43 -3.41 13.24
N VAL A 125 3.70 -3.62 13.57
CA VAL A 125 4.79 -2.77 13.04
C VAL A 125 4.90 -2.85 11.52
N PRO A 126 5.04 -4.03 10.88
CA PRO A 126 5.17 -4.10 9.42
C PRO A 126 3.88 -3.67 8.70
N PHE A 127 2.70 -3.91 9.29
CA PHE A 127 1.41 -3.54 8.72
C PHE A 127 1.21 -2.01 8.65
N ILE A 128 1.74 -1.27 9.63
CA ILE A 128 1.71 0.20 9.63
C ILE A 128 2.88 0.76 8.82
N LEU A 129 4.08 0.20 8.97
CA LEU A 129 5.30 0.73 8.38
C LEU A 129 5.34 0.57 6.86
N SER A 130 4.89 -0.57 6.33
CA SER A 130 4.97 -0.85 4.88
C SER A 130 4.28 0.21 4.02
N PRO A 131 2.99 0.55 4.24
CA PRO A 131 2.34 1.60 3.45
C PRO A 131 2.95 2.98 3.69
N VAL A 132 3.42 3.28 4.91
CA VAL A 132 4.08 4.57 5.21
C VAL A 132 5.36 4.73 4.38
N VAL A 133 6.21 3.71 4.34
CA VAL A 133 7.47 3.75 3.57
C VAL A 133 7.18 3.82 2.07
N CYS A 134 6.23 3.03 1.56
CA CYS A 134 5.83 3.08 0.16
C CYS A 134 5.29 4.47 -0.24
N ASN A 135 4.49 5.11 0.63
CA ASN A 135 4.01 6.47 0.42
C ASN A 135 5.14 7.51 0.40
N ILE A 136 6.15 7.35 1.25
CA ILE A 136 7.34 8.22 1.25
C ILE A 136 8.11 8.06 -0.05
N ILE A 137 8.29 6.84 -0.54
CA ILE A 137 8.94 6.56 -1.83
C ILE A 137 8.16 7.22 -2.98
N GLY A 138 6.84 7.00 -3.03
CA GLY A 138 5.99 7.61 -4.04
C GLY A 138 6.05 9.13 -4.01
N TRP A 139 5.92 9.74 -2.84
CA TRP A 139 6.07 11.18 -2.66
C TRP A 139 7.43 11.70 -3.13
N PHE A 140 8.50 11.00 -2.79
CA PHE A 140 9.86 11.39 -3.21
C PHE A 140 10.00 11.36 -4.72
N CYS A 141 9.49 10.31 -5.38
CA CYS A 141 9.54 10.15 -6.83
C CYS A 141 8.67 11.17 -7.59
N VAL A 142 7.48 11.50 -7.05
CA VAL A 142 6.54 12.44 -7.68
C VAL A 142 6.93 13.90 -7.41
N CYS A 143 7.27 14.22 -6.16
CA CYS A 143 7.36 15.62 -5.71
C CYS A 143 8.79 16.14 -5.62
N VAL A 144 9.77 15.31 -5.27
CA VAL A 144 11.16 15.73 -5.04
C VAL A 144 11.98 15.55 -6.31
N ILE A 145 12.16 14.32 -6.77
CA ILE A 145 12.96 14.04 -7.98
C ILE A 145 12.15 14.18 -9.27
N LYS A 146 10.83 14.19 -9.20
CA LYS A 146 9.91 14.44 -10.34
C LYS A 146 10.17 13.53 -11.54
N ILE A 147 10.40 12.25 -11.31
CA ILE A 147 10.56 11.24 -12.37
C ILE A 147 9.24 10.60 -12.79
N ILE A 148 8.18 10.81 -12.00
CA ILE A 148 6.83 10.33 -12.23
C ILE A 148 5.87 11.51 -12.16
N PRO A 149 4.94 11.66 -13.12
CA PRO A 149 3.88 12.65 -12.98
C PRO A 149 2.93 12.28 -11.83
N PRO A 150 2.19 13.23 -11.26
CA PRO A 150 1.15 12.94 -10.28
C PRO A 150 0.13 11.93 -10.81
N VAL A 151 -0.38 11.07 -9.93
CA VAL A 151 -1.50 10.18 -10.25
C VAL A 151 -2.78 11.00 -10.25
N ALA A 152 -3.20 11.45 -11.41
CA ALA A 152 -4.32 12.38 -11.60
C ALA A 152 -5.55 11.71 -12.22
N TYR A 153 -5.37 10.62 -12.98
CA TYR A 153 -6.48 9.84 -13.53
C TYR A 153 -7.10 8.95 -12.46
N SER A 154 -8.42 8.78 -12.52
CA SER A 154 -9.12 7.86 -11.64
C SER A 154 -8.86 6.42 -12.09
N VAL A 155 -8.37 5.60 -11.18
CA VAL A 155 -8.14 4.17 -11.38
C VAL A 155 -8.98 3.40 -10.37
N ALA A 156 -9.62 2.31 -10.80
CA ALA A 156 -10.38 1.46 -9.90
C ALA A 156 -9.46 0.91 -8.79
N TRP A 157 -9.91 0.97 -7.54
CA TRP A 157 -9.13 0.50 -6.39
C TRP A 157 -8.78 -0.99 -6.46
N THR A 158 -9.58 -1.78 -7.19
CA THR A 158 -9.35 -3.20 -7.47
C THR A 158 -8.33 -3.46 -8.57
N THR A 159 -7.75 -2.43 -9.19
CA THR A 159 -6.63 -2.61 -10.10
C THR A 159 -5.41 -3.12 -9.33
N PRO A 160 -4.62 -4.07 -9.86
CA PRO A 160 -3.39 -4.50 -9.20
C PRO A 160 -2.55 -3.31 -8.74
N GLY A 161 -2.24 -3.26 -7.44
CA GLY A 161 -1.70 -2.05 -6.79
C GLY A 161 -0.43 -1.50 -7.44
N PHE A 162 0.45 -2.37 -7.94
CA PHE A 162 1.66 -1.96 -8.65
C PHE A 162 1.40 -1.32 -10.03
N LEU A 163 0.20 -1.51 -10.62
CA LEU A 163 -0.20 -0.87 -11.87
C LEU A 163 -0.84 0.50 -11.67
N ILE A 164 -1.38 0.79 -10.50
CA ILE A 164 -2.11 2.04 -10.22
C ILE A 164 -1.25 3.28 -10.50
N PRO A 165 0.03 3.37 -10.08
CA PRO A 165 0.86 4.53 -10.41
C PRO A 165 1.01 4.75 -11.91
N PHE A 166 1.19 3.67 -12.68
CA PHE A 166 1.35 3.73 -14.12
C PHE A 166 0.07 4.20 -14.82
N LEU A 167 -1.05 3.53 -14.57
CA LEU A 167 -2.34 3.85 -15.19
C LEU A 167 -2.84 5.23 -14.77
N GLY A 168 -2.75 5.55 -13.49
CA GLY A 168 -3.23 6.81 -12.94
C GLY A 168 -2.35 8.03 -13.27
N SER A 169 -1.14 7.82 -13.77
CA SER A 169 -0.30 8.89 -14.34
C SER A 169 -0.45 9.09 -15.85
N GLY A 170 -1.35 8.33 -16.49
CA GLY A 170 -1.67 8.45 -17.91
C GLY A 170 -1.06 7.34 -18.78
N ALA A 171 -0.56 6.27 -18.20
CA ALA A 171 -0.03 5.06 -18.85
C ALA A 171 1.12 5.29 -19.87
N ASN A 172 1.84 6.38 -19.74
CA ASN A 172 2.93 6.75 -20.65
C ASN A 172 4.29 6.89 -19.96
N ASN A 173 4.37 6.69 -18.65
CA ASN A 173 5.60 6.77 -17.87
C ASN A 173 5.96 5.41 -17.24
N ILE A 174 6.90 4.69 -17.85
CA ILE A 174 7.32 3.36 -17.39
C ILE A 174 7.94 3.40 -15.98
N MET A 175 8.52 4.53 -15.56
CA MET A 175 9.08 4.67 -14.21
C MET A 175 8.00 4.58 -13.13
N ALA A 176 6.77 5.01 -13.43
CA ALA A 176 5.65 4.84 -12.52
C ALA A 176 5.34 3.35 -12.26
N LEU A 177 5.43 2.51 -13.28
CA LEU A 177 5.30 1.05 -13.14
C LEU A 177 6.48 0.46 -12.34
N VAL A 178 7.69 0.87 -12.64
CA VAL A 178 8.91 0.42 -11.93
C VAL A 178 8.79 0.74 -10.43
N ILE A 179 8.39 1.96 -10.07
CA ILE A 179 8.23 2.33 -8.66
C ILE A 179 7.06 1.58 -7.99
N GLY A 180 6.00 1.26 -8.74
CA GLY A 180 4.95 0.36 -8.25
C GLY A 180 5.52 -1.01 -7.81
N PHE A 181 6.37 -1.63 -8.62
CA PHE A 181 7.07 -2.87 -8.26
C PHE A 181 8.10 -2.68 -7.14
N VAL A 182 8.80 -1.55 -7.10
CA VAL A 182 9.72 -1.21 -5.99
C VAL A 182 8.95 -1.18 -4.66
N CYS A 183 7.74 -0.61 -4.62
CA CYS A 183 6.90 -0.61 -3.42
C CYS A 183 6.51 -2.04 -2.99
N VAL A 184 6.19 -2.94 -3.93
CA VAL A 184 5.98 -4.37 -3.62
C VAL A 184 7.23 -4.99 -3.00
N GLY A 185 8.40 -4.74 -3.60
CA GLY A 185 9.69 -5.26 -3.10
C GLY A 185 10.02 -4.73 -1.70
N VAL A 186 9.86 -3.43 -1.47
CA VAL A 186 10.10 -2.78 -0.17
C VAL A 186 9.14 -3.31 0.89
N SER A 187 7.85 -3.41 0.59
CA SER A 187 6.87 -4.02 1.49
C SER A 187 7.27 -5.47 1.83
N THR A 188 7.67 -6.26 0.81
CA THR A 188 8.14 -7.64 1.01
C THR A 188 9.34 -7.69 1.95
N LEU A 189 10.32 -6.81 1.78
CA LEU A 189 11.51 -6.73 2.64
C LEU A 189 11.15 -6.37 4.08
N ILE A 190 10.25 -5.42 4.31
CA ILE A 190 9.78 -5.04 5.65
C ILE A 190 9.15 -6.24 6.35
N TYR A 191 8.27 -6.99 5.68
CA TYR A 191 7.65 -8.18 6.24
C TYR A 191 8.65 -9.32 6.45
N LEU A 192 9.64 -9.50 5.56
CA LEU A 192 10.71 -10.50 5.71
C LEU A 192 11.57 -10.22 6.93
N LEU A 193 12.01 -8.98 7.12
CA LEU A 193 12.84 -8.57 8.26
C LEU A 193 12.14 -8.89 9.58
N ILE A 194 10.88 -8.54 9.72
CA ILE A 194 10.11 -8.81 10.93
C ILE A 194 9.94 -10.32 11.14
N LYS A 195 9.58 -11.08 10.11
CA LYS A 195 9.47 -12.56 10.22
C LYS A 195 10.81 -13.19 10.62
N TYR A 196 11.91 -12.72 10.07
CA TYR A 196 13.25 -13.23 10.41
C TYR A 196 13.63 -12.92 11.87
N LEU A 197 13.39 -11.69 12.33
CA LEU A 197 13.65 -11.28 13.71
C LEU A 197 12.83 -12.10 14.71
N LEU A 198 11.56 -12.37 14.38
CA LEU A 198 10.68 -13.17 15.23
C LEU A 198 11.11 -14.63 15.33
N VAL A 199 11.50 -15.25 14.23
CA VAL A 199 12.04 -16.61 14.24
C VAL A 199 13.30 -16.68 15.11
N LYS A 200 14.17 -15.67 15.03
CA LYS A 200 15.40 -15.62 15.84
C LYS A 200 15.11 -15.43 17.33
N LEU A 201 14.13 -14.58 17.70
CA LEU A 201 13.74 -14.38 19.10
C LEU A 201 13.16 -15.66 19.72
N ILE A 202 12.26 -16.36 19.01
CA ILE A 202 11.68 -17.63 19.48
C ILE A 202 12.75 -18.70 19.69
N ILE A 203 13.79 -18.73 18.86
CA ILE A 203 14.91 -19.68 19.02
C ILE A 203 15.73 -19.35 20.28
N ILE A 204 15.94 -18.07 20.57
CA ILE A 204 16.72 -17.63 21.75
C ILE A 204 15.96 -17.91 23.06
N GLU A 205 14.62 -17.75 23.07
CA GLU A 205 13.81 -18.05 24.25
C GLU A 205 13.68 -19.55 24.57
N ASN A 206 14.02 -20.44 23.64
CA ASN A 206 13.97 -21.90 23.81
C ASN A 206 15.35 -22.52 24.08
N ILE A 207 16.41 -21.72 24.31
CA ILE A 207 17.74 -22.12 24.76
C ILE A 207 17.95 -21.71 26.22
#